data_35304a779d66141fed541a077af1ed63
#
_entry.id   35304a779d66141fed541a077af1ed63
#
_cell.length_a   1.000
_cell.length_b   1.000
_cell.length_c   1.000
_cell.angle_alpha   90.00
_cell.angle_beta   90.00
_cell.angle_gamma   90.00
#
_symmetry.space_group_name_H-M   'P 1'
#
loop_
_entity.id
_entity.type
_entity.pdbx_description
1 polymer ?
#
loop_
_entity_poly.entity_id
_entity_poly.type
_entity_poly.pdbx_seq_one_letter_code
_entity_poly.pdbx_strand_id
1 'polypeptide(L)'
;PKTKLINFSSGAVYGGQFSSPIKNTSLIDENFNCMNIKSKYILSAIRSEIKHRTLKNLNIIDLRLFSFFSRFINLDTKFLICEMVSSIMQNKKFLTDETDFYRDYIHPKDLFSYVKKCIYGDSLNDVFDLCSKRPIGKFELLNFLKEKCGLQYEIEPGVKFSNPTGFKRNYY
;
A
#
# COMPACT_ATOMS: atom_id res chain seq x y z
N PRO A 1 -21.15 -19.89 9.48
CA PRO A 1 -20.57 -20.69 8.40
C PRO A 1 -19.13 -21.06 8.72
N LYS A 2 -18.72 -22.30 8.37
CA LYS A 2 -17.33 -22.78 8.56
C LYS A 2 -16.35 -22.12 7.59
N THR A 3 -16.84 -21.60 6.47
CA THR A 3 -16.03 -20.95 5.43
C THR A 3 -15.73 -19.50 5.81
N LYS A 4 -14.50 -19.06 5.60
CA LYS A 4 -14.06 -17.68 5.78
C LYS A 4 -13.64 -17.10 4.41
N LEU A 5 -14.04 -15.87 4.17
CA LEU A 5 -13.51 -15.05 3.07
C LEU A 5 -12.49 -14.07 3.64
N ILE A 6 -11.27 -14.13 3.17
CA ILE A 6 -10.24 -13.13 3.46
C ILE A 6 -10.01 -12.36 2.16
N ASN A 7 -10.39 -11.10 2.14
CA ASN A 7 -10.25 -10.22 0.99
C ASN A 7 -9.09 -9.24 1.22
N PHE A 8 -8.21 -9.12 0.25
CA PHE A 8 -7.17 -8.10 0.26
C PHE A 8 -7.72 -6.82 -0.35
N SER A 9 -7.95 -5.85 0.50
CA SER A 9 -8.31 -4.48 0.16
C SER A 9 -7.07 -3.58 0.18
N SER A 10 -7.25 -2.28 0.12
CA SER A 10 -6.16 -1.32 0.03
C SER A 10 -6.38 -0.12 0.94
N GLY A 11 -5.32 0.40 1.55
CA GLY A 11 -5.34 1.70 2.22
C GLY A 11 -5.80 2.85 1.30
N ALA A 12 -5.85 2.64 -0.02
CA ALA A 12 -6.38 3.61 -0.97
C ALA A 12 -7.88 3.95 -0.74
N VAL A 13 -8.63 3.13 -0.01
CA VAL A 13 -10.03 3.40 0.36
C VAL A 13 -10.21 4.69 1.15
N TYR A 14 -9.17 5.15 1.85
CA TYR A 14 -9.18 6.43 2.54
C TYR A 14 -9.13 7.64 1.59
N GLY A 15 -8.97 7.41 0.32
CA GLY A 15 -9.10 8.36 -0.79
C GLY A 15 -8.08 9.45 -0.81
N GLY A 16 -8.21 10.35 0.02
CA GLY A 16 -7.62 11.66 0.16
C GLY A 16 -6.12 11.87 -0.09
N GLN A 17 -5.67 13.03 0.26
CA GLN A 17 -4.30 13.48 0.00
C GLN A 17 -3.27 12.92 0.99
N PHE A 18 -3.68 12.10 1.98
CA PHE A 18 -2.79 11.60 3.02
C PHE A 18 -1.84 12.69 3.55
N SER A 19 -2.40 13.86 3.86
CA SER A 19 -1.66 14.97 4.45
C SER A 19 -1.18 14.68 5.88
N SER A 20 -1.88 13.75 6.54
CA SER A 20 -1.52 13.19 7.84
C SER A 20 -1.66 11.67 7.83
N PRO A 21 -1.02 10.97 8.78
CA PRO A 21 -1.20 9.52 8.95
C PRO A 21 -2.66 9.13 9.17
N ILE A 22 -3.04 7.95 8.70
CA ILE A 22 -4.37 7.39 8.96
C ILE A 22 -4.49 7.04 10.45
N LYS A 23 -5.65 7.35 11.02
CA LYS A 23 -6.01 7.03 12.41
C LYS A 23 -7.28 6.20 12.43
N ASN A 24 -7.55 5.52 13.54
CA ASN A 24 -8.79 4.75 13.73
C ASN A 24 -10.07 5.57 13.53
N THR A 25 -9.98 6.90 13.65
CA THR A 25 -11.08 7.85 13.42
C THR A 25 -11.13 8.40 12.00
N SER A 26 -10.20 8.02 11.12
CA SER A 26 -10.20 8.49 9.74
C SER A 26 -11.40 7.95 8.98
N LEU A 27 -12.17 8.83 8.37
CA LEU A 27 -13.32 8.47 7.55
C LEU A 27 -12.87 8.13 6.13
N ILE A 28 -13.61 7.23 5.50
CA ILE A 28 -13.47 6.97 4.06
C ILE A 28 -13.99 8.22 3.34
N ASP A 29 -13.19 8.74 2.41
CA ASP A 29 -13.60 9.87 1.59
C ASP A 29 -14.59 9.39 0.52
N GLU A 30 -15.86 9.76 0.68
CA GLU A 30 -16.94 9.40 -0.25
C GLU A 30 -17.04 10.35 -1.45
N ASN A 31 -16.34 11.50 -1.41
CA ASN A 31 -16.42 12.55 -2.45
C ASN A 31 -15.47 12.26 -3.63
N PHE A 32 -15.53 11.06 -4.19
CA PHE A 32 -14.74 10.70 -5.36
C PHE A 32 -15.38 11.19 -6.67
N ASN A 33 -14.65 12.05 -7.37
CA ASN A 33 -14.97 12.35 -8.77
C ASN A 33 -14.50 11.15 -9.63
N CYS A 34 -15.45 10.32 -10.06
CA CYS A 34 -15.25 8.99 -10.65
C CYS A 34 -14.62 8.98 -12.07
N MET A 35 -13.94 10.04 -12.48
CA MET A 35 -13.54 10.23 -13.87
C MET A 35 -12.28 9.47 -14.31
N ASN A 36 -11.47 8.93 -13.38
CA ASN A 36 -10.23 8.24 -13.73
C ASN A 36 -10.18 6.78 -13.22
N ILE A 37 -9.26 5.99 -13.78
CA ILE A 37 -9.09 4.56 -13.44
C ILE A 37 -8.75 4.36 -11.96
N LYS A 38 -7.98 5.26 -11.36
CA LYS A 38 -7.63 5.20 -9.93
C LYS A 38 -8.87 5.34 -9.05
N SER A 39 -9.74 6.29 -9.38
CA SER A 39 -11.02 6.48 -8.67
C SER A 39 -11.92 5.25 -8.79
N LYS A 40 -11.96 4.61 -9.95
CA LYS A 40 -12.73 3.36 -10.16
C LYS A 40 -12.22 2.22 -9.27
N TYR A 41 -10.91 2.05 -9.15
CA TYR A 41 -10.31 1.05 -8.27
C TYR A 41 -10.69 1.29 -6.80
N ILE A 42 -10.53 2.52 -6.33
CA ILE A 42 -10.86 2.91 -4.96
C ILE A 42 -12.35 2.68 -4.66
N LEU A 43 -13.23 3.14 -5.56
CA LEU A 43 -14.67 2.92 -5.43
C LEU A 43 -15.05 1.43 -5.42
N SER A 44 -14.39 0.62 -6.24
CA SER A 44 -14.61 -0.83 -6.25
C SER A 44 -14.26 -1.45 -4.89
N ALA A 45 -13.12 -1.06 -4.30
CA ALA A 45 -12.71 -1.53 -2.99
C ALA A 45 -13.70 -1.09 -1.90
N ILE A 46 -14.08 0.19 -1.86
CA ILE A 46 -15.07 0.72 -0.92
C ILE A 46 -16.41 -0.01 -1.04
N ARG A 47 -16.93 -0.17 -2.24
CA ARG A 47 -18.21 -0.88 -2.48
C ARG A 47 -18.15 -2.33 -2.04
N SER A 48 -17.03 -3.00 -2.27
CA SER A 48 -16.82 -4.39 -1.81
C SER A 48 -16.87 -4.46 -0.28
N GLU A 49 -16.13 -3.60 0.42
CA GLU A 49 -16.11 -3.56 1.88
C GLU A 49 -17.49 -3.24 2.46
N ILE A 50 -18.20 -2.26 1.90
CA ILE A 50 -19.58 -1.93 2.33
C ILE A 50 -20.49 -3.16 2.15
N LYS A 51 -20.45 -3.80 0.97
CA LYS A 51 -21.22 -5.00 0.71
C LYS A 51 -20.90 -6.11 1.69
N HIS A 52 -19.62 -6.34 1.99
CA HIS A 52 -19.19 -7.34 2.96
C HIS A 52 -19.79 -7.06 4.35
N ARG A 53 -19.79 -5.79 4.79
CA ARG A 53 -20.36 -5.40 6.12
C ARG A 53 -21.89 -5.58 6.18
N THR A 54 -22.59 -5.57 5.04
CA THR A 54 -24.04 -5.89 5.04
C THR A 54 -24.33 -7.37 5.23
N LEU A 55 -23.39 -8.26 4.94
CA LEU A 55 -23.51 -9.72 5.04
C LEU A 55 -23.14 -10.21 6.45
N LYS A 56 -23.82 -9.70 7.46
CA LYS A 56 -23.50 -9.87 8.90
C LYS A 56 -23.36 -11.33 9.35
N ASN A 57 -24.03 -12.27 8.68
CA ASN A 57 -24.01 -13.70 9.03
C ASN A 57 -22.85 -14.47 8.36
N LEU A 58 -22.02 -13.79 7.60
CA LEU A 58 -20.88 -14.39 6.92
C LEU A 58 -19.57 -14.00 7.61
N ASN A 59 -18.61 -14.89 7.49
CA ASN A 59 -17.25 -14.73 7.96
C ASN A 59 -16.42 -14.01 6.88
N ILE A 60 -16.33 -12.70 6.94
CA ILE A 60 -15.64 -11.90 5.91
C ILE A 60 -14.68 -10.94 6.59
N ILE A 61 -13.40 -11.05 6.23
CA ILE A 61 -12.35 -10.18 6.75
C ILE A 61 -11.72 -9.44 5.57
N ASP A 62 -11.83 -8.12 5.58
CA ASP A 62 -11.12 -7.27 4.63
C ASP A 62 -9.81 -6.79 5.25
N LEU A 63 -8.70 -7.05 4.58
CA LEU A 63 -7.36 -6.66 5.01
C LEU A 63 -6.85 -5.55 4.08
N ARG A 64 -6.77 -4.31 4.57
CA ARG A 64 -6.29 -3.15 3.81
C ARG A 64 -4.78 -3.11 3.85
N LEU A 65 -4.14 -3.29 2.70
CA LEU A 65 -2.70 -3.17 2.51
C LEU A 65 -2.37 -1.75 2.04
N PHE A 66 -1.37 -1.12 2.66
CA PHE A 66 -0.85 0.18 2.22
C PHE A 66 0.24 -0.01 1.17
N SER A 67 1.29 -0.75 1.49
CA SER A 67 2.28 -1.18 0.51
C SER A 67 2.79 -2.58 0.84
N PHE A 68 3.14 -3.30 -0.20
CA PHE A 68 3.66 -4.67 -0.09
C PHE A 68 4.79 -4.87 -1.08
N PHE A 69 5.83 -5.54 -0.64
CA PHE A 69 6.93 -5.94 -1.50
C PHE A 69 7.36 -7.37 -1.16
N SER A 70 7.59 -8.18 -2.17
CA SER A 70 8.11 -9.54 -2.02
C SER A 70 8.98 -9.93 -3.21
N ARG A 71 9.76 -10.99 -3.07
CA ARG A 71 10.56 -11.55 -4.17
C ARG A 71 9.75 -12.04 -5.39
N PHE A 72 8.44 -12.13 -5.26
CA PHE A 72 7.53 -12.60 -6.31
C PHE A 72 6.80 -11.45 -7.03
N ILE A 73 7.07 -10.20 -6.63
CA ILE A 73 6.42 -9.05 -7.28
C ILE A 73 6.93 -8.89 -8.70
N ASN A 74 6.05 -8.51 -9.61
CA ASN A 74 6.47 -8.13 -10.95
C ASN A 74 7.22 -6.79 -10.89
N LEU A 75 8.51 -6.81 -11.22
CA LEU A 75 9.37 -5.62 -11.20
C LEU A 75 9.09 -4.64 -12.34
N ASP A 76 8.33 -5.04 -13.38
CA ASP A 76 7.91 -4.13 -14.45
C ASP A 76 6.83 -3.15 -13.98
N THR A 77 6.28 -3.34 -12.78
CA THR A 77 5.34 -2.39 -12.19
C THR A 77 6.05 -1.08 -11.83
N LYS A 78 5.35 0.04 -12.08
CA LYS A 78 5.86 1.40 -11.78
C LYS A 78 5.74 1.78 -10.30
N PHE A 79 5.90 0.82 -9.38
CA PHE A 79 5.98 1.14 -7.96
C PHE A 79 7.41 1.53 -7.59
N LEU A 80 7.54 2.53 -6.73
CA LEU A 80 8.83 3.07 -6.30
C LEU A 80 9.86 1.99 -5.95
N ILE A 81 9.48 1.05 -5.08
CA ILE A 81 10.39 -0.03 -4.64
C ILE A 81 10.77 -0.96 -5.80
N CYS A 82 9.85 -1.23 -6.74
CA CYS A 82 10.14 -2.07 -7.91
C CYS A 82 11.13 -1.37 -8.85
N GLU A 83 10.96 -0.06 -9.09
CA GLU A 83 11.88 0.71 -9.92
C GLU A 83 13.29 0.80 -9.29
N MET A 84 13.38 1.00 -7.96
CA MET A 84 14.66 0.98 -7.24
C MET A 84 15.36 -0.37 -7.37
N VAL A 85 14.64 -1.47 -7.10
CA VAL A 85 15.19 -2.84 -7.19
C VAL A 85 15.57 -3.19 -8.63
N SER A 86 14.73 -2.83 -9.60
CA SER A 86 15.05 -3.01 -11.03
C SER A 86 16.31 -2.26 -11.43
N SER A 87 16.51 -1.03 -10.93
CA SER A 87 17.72 -0.25 -11.19
C SER A 87 18.97 -0.93 -10.61
N ILE A 88 18.89 -1.49 -9.41
CA ILE A 88 19.99 -2.28 -8.82
C ILE A 88 20.31 -3.48 -9.70
N MET A 89 19.31 -4.27 -10.08
CA MET A 89 19.49 -5.50 -10.87
C MET A 89 20.06 -5.22 -12.27
N GLN A 90 19.72 -4.07 -12.86
CA GLN A 90 20.19 -3.65 -14.17
C GLN A 90 21.49 -2.83 -14.11
N ASN A 91 22.03 -2.60 -12.91
CA ASN A 91 23.18 -1.70 -12.68
C ASN A 91 22.96 -0.32 -13.31
N LYS A 92 21.76 0.22 -13.20
CA LYS A 92 21.36 1.53 -13.71
C LYS A 92 21.15 2.52 -12.57
N LYS A 93 21.38 3.79 -12.86
CA LYS A 93 21.09 4.87 -11.94
C LYS A 93 19.57 5.06 -11.83
N PHE A 94 19.06 5.08 -10.59
CA PHE A 94 17.67 5.42 -10.31
C PHE A 94 17.52 6.94 -10.23
N LEU A 95 16.65 7.51 -11.06
CA LEU A 95 16.38 8.95 -11.06
C LEU A 95 15.16 9.23 -10.17
N THR A 96 15.22 10.31 -9.40
CA THR A 96 14.12 10.73 -8.52
C THR A 96 14.06 12.24 -8.35
N ASP A 97 12.95 12.74 -7.85
CA ASP A 97 12.74 14.16 -7.52
C ASP A 97 13.12 14.50 -6.07
N GLU A 98 13.08 15.78 -5.72
CA GLU A 98 13.39 16.29 -4.37
C GLU A 98 12.28 15.98 -3.34
N THR A 99 11.10 15.52 -3.78
CA THR A 99 9.94 15.38 -2.90
C THR A 99 10.08 14.16 -2.01
N ASP A 100 10.03 14.35 -0.71
CA ASP A 100 9.98 13.24 0.24
C ASP A 100 8.53 12.83 0.54
N PHE A 101 8.35 11.53 0.80
CA PHE A 101 7.07 10.96 1.21
C PHE A 101 7.31 9.64 1.93
N TYR A 102 6.31 9.22 2.70
CA TYR A 102 6.39 8.01 3.51
C TYR A 102 5.57 6.88 2.92
N ARG A 103 6.04 5.63 3.12
CA ARG A 103 5.34 4.40 2.77
C ARG A 103 5.45 3.40 3.90
N ASP A 104 4.36 2.68 4.13
CA ASP A 104 4.35 1.55 5.03
C ASP A 104 4.45 0.26 4.22
N TYR A 105 5.56 -0.45 4.37
CA TYR A 105 5.77 -1.74 3.71
C TYR A 105 5.58 -2.87 4.71
N ILE A 106 4.51 -3.64 4.56
CA ILE A 106 4.34 -4.84 5.37
C ILE A 106 5.26 -5.95 4.86
N HIS A 107 5.97 -6.60 5.79
CA HIS A 107 6.84 -7.72 5.47
C HIS A 107 6.02 -8.97 5.14
N PRO A 108 6.41 -9.82 4.14
CA PRO A 108 5.67 -11.03 3.78
C PRO A 108 5.39 -11.99 4.92
N LYS A 109 6.32 -12.14 5.87
CA LYS A 109 6.12 -12.99 7.08
C LYS A 109 5.01 -12.43 7.98
N ASP A 110 4.94 -11.10 8.13
CA ASP A 110 3.93 -10.46 8.96
C ASP A 110 2.56 -10.58 8.29
N LEU A 111 2.48 -10.32 6.98
CA LEU A 111 1.25 -10.54 6.20
C LEU A 111 0.77 -12.00 6.34
N PHE A 112 1.66 -12.98 6.19
CA PHE A 112 1.32 -14.38 6.39
C PHE A 112 0.80 -14.66 7.80
N SER A 113 1.42 -14.06 8.83
CA SER A 113 0.99 -14.21 10.22
C SER A 113 -0.41 -13.63 10.45
N TYR A 114 -0.74 -12.48 9.84
CA TYR A 114 -2.09 -11.91 9.89
C TYR A 114 -3.10 -12.82 9.21
N VAL A 115 -2.81 -13.28 7.99
CA VAL A 115 -3.69 -14.22 7.27
C VAL A 115 -3.92 -15.49 8.07
N LYS A 116 -2.86 -16.04 8.67
CA LYS A 116 -2.96 -17.22 9.53
C LYS A 116 -3.86 -16.97 10.74
N LYS A 117 -3.74 -15.82 11.41
CA LYS A 117 -4.64 -15.44 12.51
C LYS A 117 -6.09 -15.32 12.03
N CYS A 118 -6.33 -14.77 10.85
CA CYS A 118 -7.67 -14.71 10.27
C CYS A 118 -8.24 -16.10 9.99
N ILE A 119 -7.43 -17.05 9.50
CA ILE A 119 -7.87 -18.42 9.20
C ILE A 119 -8.28 -19.17 10.47
N TYR A 120 -7.46 -19.10 11.52
CA TYR A 120 -7.63 -19.88 12.74
C TYR A 120 -8.40 -19.16 13.86
N GLY A 121 -8.63 -17.86 13.75
CA GLY A 121 -9.39 -17.08 14.71
C GLY A 121 -10.91 -17.34 14.65
N ASP A 122 -11.65 -16.66 15.49
CA ASP A 122 -13.09 -16.75 15.56
C ASP A 122 -13.80 -16.23 14.30
N SER A 123 -15.10 -16.50 14.21
CA SER A 123 -15.96 -15.94 13.18
C SER A 123 -16.04 -14.42 13.31
N LEU A 124 -15.71 -13.72 12.25
CA LEU A 124 -15.66 -12.26 12.25
C LEU A 124 -16.09 -11.69 10.90
N ASN A 125 -16.85 -10.61 10.92
CA ASN A 125 -17.13 -9.80 9.75
C ASN A 125 -16.65 -8.37 10.02
N ASP A 126 -15.38 -8.09 9.61
CA ASP A 126 -14.74 -6.82 9.95
C ASP A 126 -13.65 -6.44 8.93
N VAL A 127 -13.07 -5.25 9.10
CA VAL A 127 -11.99 -4.71 8.26
C VAL A 127 -10.80 -4.28 9.13
N PHE A 128 -9.59 -4.57 8.66
CA PHE A 128 -8.35 -4.23 9.37
C PHE A 128 -7.35 -3.57 8.45
N ASP A 129 -6.73 -2.50 8.95
CA ASP A 129 -5.56 -1.90 8.34
C ASP A 129 -4.31 -2.70 8.71
N LEU A 130 -3.57 -3.12 7.71
CA LEU A 130 -2.31 -3.84 7.90
C LEU A 130 -1.15 -2.87 7.78
N CYS A 131 -0.56 -2.54 8.92
CA CYS A 131 0.56 -1.62 9.04
C CYS A 131 1.80 -2.34 9.58
N SER A 132 2.97 -1.86 9.19
CA SER A 132 4.23 -2.22 9.82
C SER A 132 4.42 -1.46 11.14
N LYS A 133 5.50 -1.73 11.84
CA LYS A 133 5.81 -0.97 13.08
C LYS A 133 6.15 0.49 12.82
N ARG A 134 6.68 0.79 11.65
CA ARG A 134 7.16 2.13 11.29
C ARG A 134 7.16 2.32 9.76
N PRO A 135 6.55 3.39 9.27
CA PRO A 135 6.70 3.78 7.88
C PRO A 135 8.14 4.20 7.58
N ILE A 136 8.52 4.18 6.31
CA ILE A 136 9.84 4.60 5.83
C ILE A 136 9.70 5.76 4.85
N GLY A 137 10.54 6.79 5.01
CA GLY A 137 10.66 7.90 4.06
C GLY A 137 11.38 7.48 2.78
N LYS A 138 11.07 8.14 1.67
CA LYS A 138 11.70 7.86 0.37
C LYS A 138 13.23 7.95 0.47
N PHE A 139 13.75 9.03 1.03
CA PHE A 139 15.20 9.21 1.15
C PHE A 139 15.85 8.26 2.14
N GLU A 140 15.15 7.89 3.22
CA GLU A 140 15.62 6.84 4.12
C GLU A 140 15.75 5.50 3.40
N LEU A 141 14.75 5.13 2.57
CA LEU A 141 14.79 3.91 1.75
C LEU A 141 15.90 3.95 0.69
N LEU A 142 16.09 5.09 0.02
CA LEU A 142 17.17 5.27 -0.96
C LEU A 142 18.54 5.08 -0.32
N ASN A 143 18.78 5.70 0.82
CA ASN A 143 20.04 5.57 1.55
C ASN A 143 20.28 4.13 2.02
N PHE A 144 19.24 3.49 2.57
CA PHE A 144 19.32 2.08 2.96
C PHE A 144 19.69 1.18 1.77
N LEU A 145 19.02 1.34 0.63
CA LEU A 145 19.33 0.53 -0.57
C LEU A 145 20.68 0.85 -1.17
N LYS A 146 21.14 2.11 -1.09
CA LYS A 146 22.50 2.50 -1.49
C LYS A 146 23.55 1.78 -0.64
N GLU A 147 23.41 1.80 0.67
CA GLU A 147 24.38 1.20 1.59
C GLU A 147 24.37 -0.33 1.59
N LYS A 148 23.20 -0.94 1.49
CA LYS A 148 23.03 -2.40 1.62
C LYS A 148 22.99 -3.14 0.30
N CYS A 149 22.57 -2.50 -0.78
CA CYS A 149 22.31 -3.15 -2.07
C CYS A 149 23.02 -2.48 -3.25
N GLY A 150 23.80 -1.42 -3.01
CA GLY A 150 24.57 -0.75 -4.06
C GLY A 150 23.72 0.10 -5.01
N LEU A 151 22.53 0.54 -4.61
CA LEU A 151 21.71 1.42 -5.43
C LEU A 151 22.46 2.71 -5.75
N GLN A 152 22.58 3.02 -7.04
CA GLN A 152 23.02 4.34 -7.49
C GLN A 152 21.79 5.18 -7.80
N TYR A 153 21.69 6.38 -7.25
CA TYR A 153 20.57 7.27 -7.53
C TYR A 153 21.01 8.72 -7.72
N GLU A 154 20.21 9.48 -8.44
CA GLU A 154 20.39 10.91 -8.68
C GLU A 154 19.07 11.63 -8.47
N ILE A 155 19.17 12.83 -7.87
CA ILE A 155 18.02 13.70 -7.65
C ILE A 155 18.03 14.73 -8.80
N GLU A 156 16.94 14.78 -9.56
CA GLU A 156 16.75 15.75 -10.64
C GLU A 156 15.80 16.87 -10.17
N PRO A 157 16.33 18.08 -9.89
CA PRO A 157 15.52 19.22 -9.49
C PRO A 157 14.50 19.60 -10.57
N GLY A 158 13.27 19.90 -10.15
CA GLY A 158 12.21 20.37 -11.05
C GLY A 158 11.51 19.31 -11.89
N VAL A 159 11.97 18.06 -11.86
CA VAL A 159 11.27 16.93 -12.51
C VAL A 159 10.27 16.34 -11.54
N LYS A 160 9.00 16.21 -11.96
CA LYS A 160 7.98 15.47 -11.19
C LYS A 160 7.89 14.06 -11.75
N PHE A 161 8.40 13.10 -11.02
CA PHE A 161 8.24 11.69 -11.38
C PHE A 161 6.77 11.25 -11.20
N SER A 162 6.22 10.62 -12.23
CA SER A 162 4.86 10.10 -12.16
C SER A 162 4.81 8.90 -11.21
N ASN A 163 4.15 9.07 -10.09
CA ASN A 163 3.86 7.94 -9.20
C ASN A 163 2.48 7.36 -9.59
N PRO A 164 2.39 6.11 -10.06
CA PRO A 164 1.11 5.50 -10.45
C PRO A 164 0.06 5.51 -9.34
N THR A 165 0.50 5.48 -8.09
CA THR A 165 -0.39 5.53 -6.92
C THR A 165 -0.77 6.96 -6.52
N GLY A 166 -0.29 7.98 -7.24
CA GLY A 166 -0.45 9.38 -6.89
C GLY A 166 0.48 9.83 -5.77
N PHE A 167 0.59 11.15 -5.62
CA PHE A 167 1.33 11.74 -4.50
C PHE A 167 0.51 11.56 -3.21
N LYS A 168 1.06 10.79 -2.29
CA LYS A 168 0.50 10.58 -0.96
C LYS A 168 1.64 10.76 0.03
N ARG A 169 1.65 11.89 0.75
CA ARG A 169 2.77 12.23 1.63
C ARG A 169 2.95 11.20 2.75
N ASN A 170 1.87 10.82 3.39
CA ASN A 170 1.86 9.94 4.57
C ASN A 170 0.95 8.73 4.31
N TYR A 171 1.36 7.83 3.39
CA TYR A 171 0.57 6.65 3.05
C TYR A 171 0.85 5.51 4.03
N TYR A 172 0.30 5.64 5.21
CA TYR A 172 0.37 4.67 6.31
C TYR A 172 -0.68 4.98 7.38
#